data_151a4e43c2b76a3b73ff121cb59a7704
#
_entry.id   151a4e43c2b76a3b73ff121cb59a7704
#
_cell.length_a   1.000
_cell.length_b   1.000
_cell.length_c   1.000
_cell.angle_alpha   90.00
_cell.angle_beta   90.00
_cell.angle_gamma   90.00
#
_symmetry.space_group_name_H-M   'P 1'
#
loop_
_entity.id
_entity.type
_entity.pdbx_description
1 polymer ?
#
loop_
_entity_poly.entity_id
_entity_poly.type
_entity_poly.pdbx_seq_one_letter_code
_entity_poly.pdbx_strand_id
1 'polypeptide(L)'
;MTNPQRNAEHVHFLRQLRLFLEEVCCEICRFQVVGHHDVGSEEALVSREVDLGVPGAFADIVVRSPNRPPFFVEVKYGYTSDRMVDHFVRKYSRPSPSVPDADRVVAVVDRAGRSDFEQLEERLRKETRKDLKLEFWDEARLQELVLECFGVKLGALSPEGLFELRNAIDDIKWRWAFGERHVESPLKDSLLWHFGYSRLLQLHKLHGFAPEQILPPRRFRNAVVLLADLSSFSSFVRDTRDDEVMRNALTTFYSNSRHAVINSGGMICQFVGDEVLALFGVPDVQDGYAMRALDCGRSLLQIGSSVSNRWQREIDRVQPSGGVHIGMAIGDIQSVMYRPFCRSHIGIVGDAVNLAARLLAQAETNEIVVANAYFQTLPDREHSGFEEMEPLEAKNVGLIKAWKLHQGSSYSTRGA
;
A
#
# COMPACT_ATOMS: atom_id res chain seq x y z
N MET A 1 37.34 -19.48 8.63
CA MET A 1 36.07 -19.81 9.31
C MET A 1 35.32 -18.50 9.48
N THR A 2 34.28 -18.28 8.70
CA THR A 2 33.40 -17.10 8.80
C THR A 2 32.54 -17.24 10.04
N ASN A 3 32.59 -16.26 10.91
CA ASN A 3 31.81 -16.21 12.15
C ASN A 3 30.30 -16.20 11.80
N PRO A 4 29.48 -17.19 12.22
CA PRO A 4 28.06 -17.26 11.90
C PRO A 4 27.27 -16.00 12.30
N GLN A 5 27.66 -15.34 13.38
CA GLN A 5 27.06 -14.08 13.85
C GLN A 5 27.28 -12.93 12.86
N ARG A 6 28.51 -12.75 12.34
CA ARG A 6 28.80 -11.73 11.32
C ARG A 6 28.02 -11.94 10.03
N ASN A 7 27.76 -13.20 9.67
CA ASN A 7 26.96 -13.51 8.48
C ASN A 7 25.47 -13.15 8.69
N ALA A 8 24.93 -13.40 9.87
CA ALA A 8 23.54 -13.05 10.21
C ALA A 8 23.33 -11.51 10.27
N GLU A 9 24.26 -10.78 10.88
CA GLU A 9 24.22 -9.31 10.92
C GLU A 9 24.30 -8.70 9.50
N HIS A 10 25.14 -9.24 8.64
CA HIS A 10 25.27 -8.77 7.26
C HIS A 10 23.99 -9.06 6.44
N VAL A 11 23.40 -10.22 6.59
CA VAL A 11 22.12 -10.57 5.95
C VAL A 11 20.99 -9.66 6.44
N HIS A 12 20.94 -9.40 7.75
CA HIS A 12 19.97 -8.46 8.32
C HIS A 12 20.15 -7.04 7.75
N PHE A 13 21.38 -6.56 7.69
CA PHE A 13 21.72 -5.25 7.11
C PHE A 13 21.24 -5.13 5.64
N LEU A 14 21.55 -6.12 4.80
CA LEU A 14 21.13 -6.12 3.40
C LEU A 14 19.60 -6.13 3.24
N ARG A 15 18.89 -6.84 4.13
CA ARG A 15 17.42 -6.82 4.14
C ARG A 15 16.86 -5.44 4.50
N GLN A 16 17.41 -4.79 5.53
CA GLN A 16 17.02 -3.43 5.90
C GLN A 16 17.26 -2.45 4.75
N LEU A 17 18.46 -2.49 4.18
CA LEU A 17 18.81 -1.66 3.04
C LEU A 17 17.86 -1.85 1.86
N ARG A 18 17.49 -3.09 1.55
CA ARG A 18 16.53 -3.39 0.49
C ARG A 18 15.16 -2.76 0.76
N LEU A 19 14.64 -2.87 1.98
CA LEU A 19 13.34 -2.28 2.34
C LEU A 19 13.35 -0.76 2.18
N PHE A 20 14.42 -0.10 2.62
CA PHE A 20 14.56 1.35 2.43
C PHE A 20 14.69 1.74 0.97
N LEU A 21 15.42 0.96 0.17
CA LEU A 21 15.53 1.20 -1.28
C LEU A 21 14.16 1.04 -1.96
N GLU A 22 13.37 0.04 -1.60
CA GLU A 22 12.02 -0.12 -2.12
C GLU A 22 11.15 1.10 -1.80
N GLU A 23 11.20 1.64 -0.58
CA GLU A 23 10.47 2.85 -0.20
C GLU A 23 10.89 4.06 -1.05
N VAL A 24 12.19 4.29 -1.20
CA VAL A 24 12.73 5.39 -2.01
C VAL A 24 12.36 5.22 -3.49
N CYS A 25 12.47 4.01 -4.03
CA CYS A 25 12.07 3.73 -5.41
C CYS A 25 10.56 3.96 -5.62
N CYS A 26 9.71 3.58 -4.68
CA CYS A 26 8.28 3.88 -4.72
C CYS A 26 8.01 5.39 -4.80
N GLU A 27 8.72 6.19 -4.01
CA GLU A 27 8.56 7.64 -4.01
C GLU A 27 9.05 8.28 -5.33
N ILE A 28 10.20 7.84 -5.84
CA ILE A 28 10.72 8.27 -7.15
C ILE A 28 9.71 7.95 -8.25
N CYS A 29 9.23 6.70 -8.31
CA CYS A 29 8.25 6.27 -9.32
C CYS A 29 6.95 7.06 -9.23
N ARG A 30 6.48 7.31 -8.03
CA ARG A 30 5.28 8.09 -7.76
C ARG A 30 5.42 9.51 -8.26
N PHE A 31 6.53 10.15 -7.93
CA PHE A 31 6.82 11.51 -8.38
C PHE A 31 6.95 11.60 -9.91
N GLN A 32 7.64 10.68 -10.55
CA GLN A 32 7.80 10.65 -12.02
C GLN A 32 6.48 10.52 -12.77
N VAL A 33 5.47 9.89 -12.15
CA VAL A 33 4.16 9.67 -12.78
C VAL A 33 3.17 10.77 -12.45
N VAL A 34 3.07 11.18 -11.18
CA VAL A 34 2.09 12.17 -10.72
C VAL A 34 2.65 13.61 -10.81
N GLY A 35 3.97 13.78 -10.65
CA GLY A 35 4.58 15.11 -10.49
C GLY A 35 4.16 15.79 -9.19
N HIS A 36 4.65 17.02 -8.96
CA HIS A 36 4.34 17.77 -7.73
C HIS A 36 3.26 18.86 -7.92
N HIS A 37 2.72 19.03 -9.13
CA HIS A 37 1.79 20.12 -9.42
C HIS A 37 0.38 19.69 -9.85
N ASP A 38 0.17 18.40 -10.09
CA ASP A 38 -1.06 17.95 -10.68
C ASP A 38 -2.11 17.61 -9.62
N VAL A 39 -3.02 18.56 -9.38
CA VAL A 39 -4.17 18.42 -8.49
C VAL A 39 -5.33 17.89 -9.33
N GLY A 40 -5.38 16.61 -9.59
CA GLY A 40 -6.50 16.00 -10.30
C GLY A 40 -6.12 15.02 -11.41
N SER A 41 -4.83 14.70 -11.59
CA SER A 41 -4.46 13.56 -12.42
C SER A 41 -4.91 12.26 -11.78
N GLU A 42 -5.49 11.39 -12.59
CA GLU A 42 -5.76 10.01 -12.19
C GLU A 42 -4.47 9.35 -11.70
N GLU A 43 -4.53 8.82 -10.50
CA GLU A 43 -3.37 8.49 -9.69
C GLU A 43 -2.57 7.32 -10.26
N ALA A 44 -1.26 7.49 -10.33
CA ALA A 44 -0.37 6.36 -10.53
C ALA A 44 -0.42 5.45 -9.30
N LEU A 45 -0.79 4.21 -9.54
CA LEU A 45 -0.79 3.19 -8.52
C LEU A 45 0.59 2.55 -8.44
N VAL A 46 1.32 2.85 -7.38
CA VAL A 46 2.56 2.15 -7.02
C VAL A 46 2.24 1.08 -5.99
N SER A 47 2.41 -0.18 -6.37
CA SER A 47 2.13 -1.35 -5.51
C SER A 47 3.41 -2.13 -5.26
N ARG A 48 3.56 -2.69 -4.05
CA ARG A 48 4.71 -3.52 -3.66
C ARG A 48 4.34 -4.99 -3.65
N GLU A 49 5.33 -5.85 -3.89
CA GLU A 49 5.21 -7.31 -3.77
C GLU A 49 4.00 -7.88 -4.52
N VAL A 50 3.85 -7.47 -5.79
CA VAL A 50 2.71 -7.82 -6.62
C VAL A 50 2.87 -9.21 -7.22
N ASP A 51 1.89 -10.09 -7.04
CA ASP A 51 1.85 -11.41 -7.68
C ASP A 51 1.75 -11.25 -9.21
N LEU A 52 2.70 -11.87 -9.91
CA LEU A 52 2.79 -11.81 -11.37
C LEU A 52 1.90 -12.85 -12.08
N GLY A 53 1.12 -13.63 -11.33
CA GLY A 53 0.29 -14.71 -11.87
C GLY A 53 1.10 -15.97 -12.25
N VAL A 54 2.37 -16.03 -11.85
CA VAL A 54 3.25 -17.18 -12.02
C VAL A 54 3.63 -17.70 -10.63
N PRO A 55 3.53 -19.00 -10.34
CA PRO A 55 3.80 -19.54 -9.02
C PRO A 55 5.16 -19.10 -8.44
N GLY A 56 5.13 -18.41 -7.29
CA GLY A 56 6.32 -17.90 -6.60
C GLY A 56 6.99 -16.68 -7.26
N ALA A 57 6.38 -16.04 -8.24
CA ALA A 57 6.91 -14.84 -8.89
C ALA A 57 6.14 -13.60 -8.41
N PHE A 58 6.81 -12.75 -7.63
CA PHE A 58 6.29 -11.45 -7.17
C PHE A 58 7.24 -10.36 -7.65
N ALA A 59 6.70 -9.29 -8.23
CA ALA A 59 7.49 -8.09 -8.52
C ALA A 59 7.69 -7.29 -7.24
N ASP A 60 8.90 -6.80 -6.99
CA ASP A 60 9.18 -6.00 -5.80
C ASP A 60 8.33 -4.72 -5.82
N ILE A 61 8.21 -4.05 -6.99
CA ILE A 61 7.34 -2.88 -7.19
C ILE A 61 6.70 -2.96 -8.58
N VAL A 62 5.42 -2.63 -8.67
CA VAL A 62 4.70 -2.43 -9.93
C VAL A 62 4.14 -1.01 -9.97
N VAL A 63 4.40 -0.32 -11.07
CA VAL A 63 3.91 1.04 -11.30
C VAL A 63 2.90 1.00 -12.43
N ARG A 64 1.69 1.48 -12.18
CA ARG A 64 0.61 1.62 -13.16
C ARG A 64 0.23 3.09 -13.29
N SER A 65 0.01 3.53 -14.51
CA SER A 65 -0.46 4.88 -14.82
C SER A 65 -1.47 4.80 -15.96
N PRO A 66 -2.51 5.63 -15.96
CA PRO A 66 -3.54 5.62 -17.02
C PRO A 66 -2.98 5.86 -18.44
N ASN A 67 -1.91 6.65 -18.52
CA ASN A 67 -1.40 7.16 -19.82
C ASN A 67 -0.07 6.51 -20.26
N ARG A 68 0.40 5.49 -19.56
CA ARG A 68 1.67 4.80 -19.88
C ARG A 68 1.55 3.31 -19.58
N PRO A 69 2.24 2.45 -20.34
CA PRO A 69 2.34 1.04 -19.98
C PRO A 69 2.85 0.85 -18.57
N PRO A 70 2.37 -0.17 -17.85
CA PRO A 70 2.91 -0.54 -16.55
C PRO A 70 4.39 -0.91 -16.65
N PHE A 71 5.11 -0.74 -15.55
CA PHE A 71 6.49 -1.22 -15.46
C PHE A 71 6.83 -1.80 -14.10
N PHE A 72 7.90 -2.59 -14.08
CA PHE A 72 8.38 -3.25 -12.87
C PHE A 72 9.65 -2.57 -12.34
N VAL A 73 9.82 -2.57 -11.03
CA VAL A 73 11.09 -2.24 -10.38
C VAL A 73 11.48 -3.39 -9.46
N GLU A 74 12.69 -3.90 -9.65
CA GLU A 74 13.27 -5.01 -8.89
C GLU A 74 14.48 -4.53 -8.09
N VAL A 75 14.41 -4.59 -6.78
CA VAL A 75 15.53 -4.22 -5.91
C VAL A 75 16.41 -5.44 -5.66
N LYS A 76 17.56 -5.47 -6.31
CA LYS A 76 18.50 -6.61 -6.30
C LYS A 76 19.87 -6.24 -5.69
N TYR A 77 19.87 -5.28 -4.79
CA TYR A 77 21.05 -4.87 -4.05
C TYR A 77 21.60 -6.01 -3.19
N GLY A 78 22.88 -6.31 -3.32
CA GLY A 78 23.55 -7.41 -2.62
C GLY A 78 23.25 -8.83 -3.14
N TYR A 79 22.57 -8.98 -4.28
CA TYR A 79 22.34 -10.28 -4.92
C TYR A 79 23.57 -10.71 -5.71
N THR A 80 23.89 -12.01 -5.70
CA THR A 80 24.86 -12.58 -6.66
C THR A 80 24.30 -12.54 -8.08
N SER A 81 25.18 -12.51 -9.09
CA SER A 81 24.77 -12.43 -10.48
C SER A 81 23.91 -13.62 -10.91
N ASP A 82 24.25 -14.84 -10.52
CA ASP A 82 23.46 -16.03 -10.83
C ASP A 82 22.06 -15.97 -10.19
N ARG A 83 21.97 -15.61 -8.93
CA ARG A 83 20.68 -15.45 -8.25
C ARG A 83 19.81 -14.36 -8.89
N MET A 84 20.42 -13.29 -9.38
CA MET A 84 19.71 -12.25 -10.08
C MET A 84 19.14 -12.73 -11.41
N VAL A 85 19.98 -13.42 -12.21
CA VAL A 85 19.55 -14.02 -13.49
C VAL A 85 18.41 -15.00 -13.27
N ASP A 86 18.52 -15.92 -12.32
CA ASP A 86 17.46 -16.89 -12.00
C ASP A 86 16.14 -16.21 -11.64
N HIS A 87 16.19 -15.13 -10.85
CA HIS A 87 14.99 -14.35 -10.52
C HIS A 87 14.36 -13.67 -11.73
N PHE A 88 15.18 -13.10 -12.62
CA PHE A 88 14.70 -12.43 -13.83
C PHE A 88 14.13 -13.42 -14.84
N VAL A 89 14.78 -14.55 -15.07
CA VAL A 89 14.27 -15.62 -15.94
C VAL A 89 12.90 -16.09 -15.47
N ARG A 90 12.77 -16.39 -14.20
CA ARG A 90 11.51 -16.86 -13.64
C ARG A 90 10.37 -15.84 -13.76
N LYS A 91 10.67 -14.54 -13.60
CA LYS A 91 9.67 -13.46 -13.59
C LYS A 91 9.38 -12.87 -14.96
N TYR A 92 10.40 -12.72 -15.80
CA TYR A 92 10.38 -11.84 -16.98
C TYR A 92 10.76 -12.48 -18.29
N SER A 93 10.97 -13.79 -18.36
CA SER A 93 11.17 -14.51 -19.62
C SER A 93 9.88 -14.63 -20.44
N ARG A 94 8.71 -14.46 -19.80
CA ARG A 94 7.38 -14.49 -20.41
C ARG A 94 6.54 -13.31 -19.92
N PRO A 95 5.47 -12.89 -20.66
CA PRO A 95 4.52 -11.91 -20.16
C PRO A 95 3.88 -12.34 -18.86
N SER A 96 3.73 -11.40 -17.92
CA SER A 96 3.03 -11.65 -16.65
C SER A 96 1.52 -11.73 -16.91
N PRO A 97 0.83 -12.78 -16.47
CA PRO A 97 -0.63 -12.83 -16.54
C PRO A 97 -1.33 -11.67 -15.82
N SER A 98 -0.75 -11.19 -14.70
CA SER A 98 -1.33 -10.11 -13.89
C SER A 98 -1.00 -8.70 -14.41
N VAL A 99 0.06 -8.56 -15.23
CA VAL A 99 0.51 -7.28 -15.80
C VAL A 99 1.01 -7.53 -17.24
N PRO A 100 0.11 -7.90 -18.17
CA PRO A 100 0.51 -8.35 -19.51
C PRO A 100 1.15 -7.23 -20.34
N ASP A 101 0.71 -5.99 -20.15
CA ASP A 101 1.09 -4.83 -20.96
C ASP A 101 2.34 -4.10 -20.46
N ALA A 102 3.05 -4.68 -19.48
CA ALA A 102 4.29 -4.07 -18.98
C ALA A 102 5.36 -4.05 -20.07
N ASP A 103 5.97 -2.88 -20.30
CA ASP A 103 6.95 -2.62 -21.35
C ASP A 103 8.39 -2.47 -20.82
N ARG A 104 8.56 -2.33 -19.51
CA ARG A 104 9.86 -2.02 -18.90
C ARG A 104 10.04 -2.74 -17.56
N VAL A 105 11.28 -3.14 -17.27
CA VAL A 105 11.74 -3.56 -15.94
C VAL A 105 12.99 -2.78 -15.55
N VAL A 106 12.98 -2.21 -14.37
CA VAL A 106 14.10 -1.50 -13.76
C VAL A 106 14.76 -2.42 -12.74
N ALA A 107 16.06 -2.65 -12.86
CA ALA A 107 16.85 -3.36 -11.87
C ALA A 107 17.66 -2.37 -11.02
N VAL A 108 17.36 -2.28 -9.72
CA VAL A 108 18.14 -1.49 -8.76
C VAL A 108 19.29 -2.35 -8.25
N VAL A 109 20.53 -1.96 -8.54
CA VAL A 109 21.72 -2.80 -8.37
C VAL A 109 22.90 -2.04 -7.73
N ASP A 110 23.75 -2.78 -7.03
CA ASP A 110 25.02 -2.33 -6.48
C ASP A 110 26.14 -2.43 -7.54
N ARG A 111 26.19 -1.50 -8.49
CA ARG A 111 27.16 -1.56 -9.61
C ARG A 111 28.61 -1.38 -9.15
N ALA A 112 28.87 -0.43 -8.25
CA ALA A 112 30.21 -0.10 -7.80
C ALA A 112 30.97 -1.27 -7.15
N GLY A 113 30.25 -2.24 -6.56
CA GLY A 113 30.83 -3.42 -5.93
C GLY A 113 31.01 -4.63 -6.88
N ARG A 114 30.71 -4.51 -8.20
CA ARG A 114 30.66 -5.63 -9.13
C ARG A 114 31.69 -5.53 -10.23
N SER A 115 32.65 -6.46 -10.25
CA SER A 115 33.58 -6.63 -11.35
C SER A 115 32.97 -7.34 -12.58
N ASP A 116 31.82 -8.01 -12.41
CA ASP A 116 31.14 -8.82 -13.43
C ASP A 116 29.88 -8.13 -14.01
N PHE A 117 29.71 -6.83 -13.78
CA PHE A 117 28.46 -6.13 -14.13
C PHE A 117 28.11 -6.17 -15.62
N GLU A 118 29.09 -6.01 -16.52
CA GLU A 118 28.86 -6.04 -17.96
C GLU A 118 28.37 -7.42 -18.43
N GLN A 119 28.95 -8.49 -17.87
CA GLN A 119 28.52 -9.88 -18.16
C GLN A 119 27.12 -10.14 -17.60
N LEU A 120 26.82 -9.64 -16.40
CA LEU A 120 25.50 -9.73 -15.80
C LEU A 120 24.44 -9.01 -16.66
N GLU A 121 24.74 -7.80 -17.11
CA GLU A 121 23.84 -7.02 -17.97
C GLU A 121 23.54 -7.75 -19.27
N GLU A 122 24.57 -8.30 -19.93
CA GLU A 122 24.40 -9.08 -21.16
C GLU A 122 23.53 -10.32 -20.94
N ARG A 123 23.78 -11.06 -19.85
CA ARG A 123 22.96 -12.23 -19.48
C ARG A 123 21.51 -11.85 -19.23
N LEU A 124 21.25 -10.79 -18.44
CA LEU A 124 19.89 -10.35 -18.15
C LEU A 124 19.15 -9.91 -19.41
N ARG A 125 19.80 -9.16 -20.32
CA ARG A 125 19.22 -8.77 -21.61
C ARG A 125 18.91 -9.94 -22.52
N LYS A 126 19.69 -11.01 -22.46
CA LYS A 126 19.48 -12.23 -23.23
C LYS A 126 18.33 -13.08 -22.71
N GLU A 127 18.19 -13.17 -21.41
CA GLU A 127 17.22 -14.02 -20.73
C GLU A 127 15.85 -13.35 -20.49
N THR A 128 15.80 -12.03 -20.52
CA THR A 128 14.56 -11.27 -20.43
C THR A 128 13.87 -11.23 -21.81
N ARG A 129 12.55 -11.24 -21.85
CA ARG A 129 11.81 -11.12 -23.12
C ARG A 129 12.20 -9.84 -23.87
N LYS A 130 12.29 -9.93 -25.21
CA LYS A 130 12.87 -8.87 -26.06
C LYS A 130 12.03 -7.58 -26.13
N ASP A 131 10.73 -7.69 -25.88
CA ASP A 131 9.80 -6.56 -25.87
C ASP A 131 9.78 -5.79 -24.52
N LEU A 132 10.48 -6.30 -23.51
CA LEU A 132 10.59 -5.67 -22.20
C LEU A 132 11.91 -4.91 -22.11
N LYS A 133 11.83 -3.57 -22.04
CA LYS A 133 13.02 -2.72 -21.90
C LYS A 133 13.63 -2.92 -20.51
N LEU A 134 14.88 -3.35 -20.45
CA LEU A 134 15.66 -3.48 -19.22
C LEU A 134 16.45 -2.18 -18.96
N GLU A 135 16.25 -1.60 -17.80
CA GLU A 135 16.91 -0.41 -17.30
C GLU A 135 17.61 -0.70 -15.96
N PHE A 136 18.74 -0.08 -15.70
CA PHE A 136 19.47 -0.24 -14.44
C PHE A 136 19.51 1.07 -13.67
N TRP A 137 19.16 0.99 -12.39
CA TRP A 137 19.39 2.07 -11.44
C TRP A 137 20.48 1.64 -10.47
N ASP A 138 21.67 2.16 -10.70
CA ASP A 138 22.79 2.05 -9.77
C ASP A 138 22.81 3.26 -8.81
N GLU A 139 23.79 3.32 -7.93
CA GLU A 139 23.92 4.39 -6.95
C GLU A 139 23.96 5.78 -7.59
N ALA A 140 24.70 5.93 -8.72
CA ALA A 140 24.80 7.20 -9.43
C ALA A 140 23.44 7.62 -10.01
N ARG A 141 22.72 6.68 -10.65
CA ARG A 141 21.41 6.96 -11.22
C ARG A 141 20.37 7.27 -10.14
N LEU A 142 20.42 6.56 -8.99
CA LEU A 142 19.55 6.87 -7.86
C LEU A 142 19.80 8.28 -7.30
N GLN A 143 21.06 8.69 -7.18
CA GLN A 143 21.42 10.06 -6.76
C GLN A 143 20.87 11.11 -7.72
N GLU A 144 21.01 10.90 -9.04
CA GLU A 144 20.44 11.76 -10.08
C GLU A 144 18.91 11.86 -9.96
N LEU A 145 18.22 10.72 -9.87
CA LEU A 145 16.76 10.66 -9.76
C LEU A 145 16.24 11.37 -8.51
N VAL A 146 16.90 11.18 -7.37
CA VAL A 146 16.53 11.87 -6.13
C VAL A 146 16.74 13.38 -6.27
N LEU A 147 17.84 13.81 -6.87
CA LEU A 147 18.10 15.22 -7.11
C LEU A 147 17.09 15.82 -8.11
N GLU A 148 16.81 15.12 -9.21
CA GLU A 148 15.83 15.54 -10.22
C GLU A 148 14.40 15.64 -9.64
N CYS A 149 13.98 14.64 -8.87
CA CYS A 149 12.63 14.58 -8.32
C CYS A 149 12.41 15.50 -7.12
N PHE A 150 13.37 15.59 -6.22
CA PHE A 150 13.17 16.23 -4.92
C PHE A 150 14.14 17.39 -4.63
N GLY A 151 15.14 17.62 -5.48
CA GLY A 151 16.15 18.63 -5.22
C GLY A 151 17.08 18.32 -4.04
N VAL A 152 17.09 17.07 -3.58
CA VAL A 152 17.89 16.61 -2.44
C VAL A 152 19.07 15.78 -2.93
N LYS A 153 20.21 15.91 -2.26
CA LYS A 153 21.34 15.03 -2.50
C LYS A 153 21.21 13.80 -1.60
N LEU A 154 21.26 12.63 -2.22
CA LEU A 154 21.40 11.37 -1.50
C LEU A 154 22.82 11.30 -0.92
N GLY A 155 22.92 11.00 0.37
CA GLY A 155 24.19 10.69 1.03
C GLY A 155 24.69 9.28 0.70
N ALA A 156 25.27 8.60 1.67
CA ALA A 156 25.64 7.19 1.51
C ALA A 156 24.38 6.30 1.40
N LEU A 157 24.44 5.27 0.56
CA LEU A 157 23.43 4.20 0.52
C LEU A 157 23.60 3.29 1.76
N SER A 158 23.23 3.80 2.91
CA SER A 158 23.13 3.08 4.17
C SER A 158 21.71 3.20 4.72
N PRO A 159 21.27 2.34 5.65
CA PRO A 159 19.95 2.47 6.29
C PRO A 159 19.75 3.86 6.89
N GLU A 160 20.78 4.44 7.54
CA GLU A 160 20.71 5.76 8.14
C GLU A 160 20.57 6.86 7.07
N GLY A 161 21.40 6.83 6.01
CA GLY A 161 21.33 7.79 4.91
C GLY A 161 20.02 7.75 4.16
N LEU A 162 19.44 6.55 3.95
CA LEU A 162 18.12 6.41 3.34
C LEU A 162 17.00 6.88 4.26
N PHE A 163 17.13 6.68 5.57
CA PHE A 163 16.18 7.19 6.55
C PHE A 163 16.20 8.74 6.59
N GLU A 164 17.38 9.37 6.58
CA GLU A 164 17.53 10.82 6.49
C GLU A 164 16.95 11.36 5.18
N LEU A 165 17.20 10.67 4.06
CA LEU A 165 16.63 11.02 2.77
C LEU A 165 15.10 10.98 2.78
N ARG A 166 14.51 9.95 3.38
CA ARG A 166 13.06 9.82 3.50
C ARG A 166 12.46 11.00 4.27
N ASN A 167 13.06 11.37 5.40
CA ASN A 167 12.62 12.53 6.18
C ASN A 167 12.73 13.83 5.36
N ALA A 168 13.82 14.01 4.61
CA ALA A 168 13.98 15.16 3.72
C ALA A 168 12.92 15.19 2.60
N ILE A 169 12.58 14.05 2.02
CA ILE A 169 11.48 13.94 1.03
C ILE A 169 10.14 14.32 1.65
N ASP A 170 9.85 13.89 2.87
CA ASP A 170 8.60 14.23 3.56
C ASP A 170 8.55 15.74 3.92
N ASP A 171 9.67 16.34 4.30
CA ASP A 171 9.78 17.78 4.50
C ASP A 171 9.50 18.58 3.21
N ILE A 172 10.01 18.12 2.09
CA ILE A 172 9.78 18.73 0.78
C ILE A 172 8.32 18.60 0.36
N LYS A 173 7.72 17.41 0.47
CA LYS A 173 6.31 17.18 0.19
C LYS A 173 5.42 18.10 1.03
N TRP A 174 5.76 18.25 2.30
CA TRP A 174 5.05 19.15 3.20
C TRP A 174 5.13 20.60 2.75
N ARG A 175 6.33 21.09 2.39
CA ARG A 175 6.53 22.44 1.84
C ARG A 175 5.77 22.65 0.54
N TRP A 176 5.74 21.68 -0.34
CA TRP A 176 4.94 21.75 -1.57
C TRP A 176 3.44 21.81 -1.30
N ALA A 177 2.97 21.10 -0.29
CA ALA A 177 1.56 21.11 0.07
C ALA A 177 1.13 22.42 0.74
N PHE A 178 1.89 22.91 1.73
CA PHE A 178 1.44 24.00 2.61
C PHE A 178 2.34 25.27 2.60
N GLY A 179 3.47 25.22 1.91
CA GLY A 179 4.45 26.32 1.88
C GLY A 179 5.30 26.43 3.15
N GLU A 180 6.26 27.37 3.13
CA GLU A 180 7.26 27.54 4.18
C GLU A 180 6.67 27.93 5.55
N ARG A 181 5.49 28.52 5.58
CA ARG A 181 4.87 29.00 6.84
C ARG A 181 4.48 27.87 7.79
N HIS A 182 4.35 26.65 7.29
CA HIS A 182 3.88 25.50 8.06
C HIS A 182 4.95 24.44 8.29
N VAL A 183 6.22 24.74 8.02
CA VAL A 183 7.33 23.77 8.12
C VAL A 183 7.44 23.15 9.51
N GLU A 184 7.26 23.94 10.55
CA GLU A 184 7.33 23.51 11.96
C GLU A 184 6.01 22.98 12.53
N SER A 185 5.03 22.64 11.66
CA SER A 185 3.74 22.12 12.16
C SER A 185 3.93 20.78 12.87
N PRO A 186 3.44 20.63 14.11
CA PRO A 186 3.51 19.36 14.84
C PRO A 186 2.59 18.29 14.25
N LEU A 187 1.78 18.65 13.26
CA LEU A 187 0.85 17.75 12.57
C LEU A 187 1.45 17.15 11.30
N LYS A 188 2.65 17.58 10.86
CA LYS A 188 3.27 17.18 9.60
C LYS A 188 3.30 15.66 9.42
N ASP A 189 3.98 14.97 10.30
CA ASP A 189 4.18 13.52 10.18
C ASP A 189 2.84 12.76 10.25
N SER A 190 1.95 13.20 11.15
CA SER A 190 0.63 12.62 11.32
C SER A 190 -0.24 12.79 10.08
N LEU A 191 -0.32 13.99 9.52
CA LEU A 191 -1.16 14.25 8.34
C LEU A 191 -0.59 13.59 7.08
N LEU A 192 0.73 13.63 6.87
CA LEU A 192 1.37 12.90 5.77
C LEU A 192 1.11 11.40 5.86
N TRP A 193 1.10 10.85 7.08
CA TRP A 193 0.81 9.44 7.29
C TRP A 193 -0.66 9.09 6.99
N HIS A 194 -1.61 9.91 7.48
CA HIS A 194 -3.04 9.66 7.34
C HIS A 194 -3.57 9.85 5.91
N PHE A 195 -3.07 10.84 5.16
CA PHE A 195 -3.64 11.24 3.88
C PHE A 195 -2.68 11.07 2.70
N GLY A 196 -1.36 11.06 2.94
CA GLY A 196 -0.36 11.19 1.87
C GLY A 196 -0.31 12.60 1.27
N TYR A 197 0.74 12.84 0.51
CA TYR A 197 1.04 14.16 -0.06
C TYR A 197 -0.03 14.68 -1.02
N SER A 198 -0.44 13.86 -2.00
CA SER A 198 -1.37 14.28 -3.06
C SER A 198 -2.70 14.76 -2.49
N ARG A 199 -3.22 14.04 -1.49
CA ARG A 199 -4.47 14.42 -0.84
C ARG A 199 -4.33 15.71 -0.01
N LEU A 200 -3.23 15.89 0.70
CA LEU A 200 -2.97 17.12 1.45
C LEU A 200 -2.85 18.33 0.53
N LEU A 201 -2.16 18.17 -0.61
CA LEU A 201 -2.07 19.19 -1.63
C LEU A 201 -3.46 19.60 -2.18
N GLN A 202 -4.33 18.61 -2.47
CA GLN A 202 -5.70 18.86 -2.89
C GLN A 202 -6.48 19.65 -1.83
N LEU A 203 -6.45 19.21 -0.57
CA LEU A 203 -7.15 19.85 0.55
C LEU A 203 -6.73 21.31 0.71
N HIS A 204 -5.43 21.59 0.61
CA HIS A 204 -4.92 22.95 0.68
C HIS A 204 -5.31 23.79 -0.55
N LYS A 205 -5.05 23.29 -1.76
CA LYS A 205 -5.28 24.05 -3.00
C LYS A 205 -6.76 24.28 -3.33
N LEU A 206 -7.62 23.25 -3.13
CA LEU A 206 -9.03 23.34 -3.50
C LEU A 206 -9.89 23.96 -2.40
N HIS A 207 -9.57 23.71 -1.14
CA HIS A 207 -10.39 24.14 0.00
C HIS A 207 -9.71 25.17 0.90
N GLY A 208 -8.45 25.50 0.63
CA GLY A 208 -7.68 26.47 1.43
C GLY A 208 -7.39 25.99 2.86
N PHE A 209 -7.48 24.70 3.14
CA PHE A 209 -7.26 24.18 4.48
C PHE A 209 -5.82 24.35 4.93
N ALA A 210 -5.63 25.00 6.08
CA ALA A 210 -4.39 24.91 6.83
C ALA A 210 -4.28 23.54 7.55
N PRO A 211 -3.07 23.10 7.95
CA PRO A 211 -2.91 21.81 8.61
C PRO A 211 -3.87 21.56 9.77
N GLU A 212 -4.10 22.56 10.62
CA GLU A 212 -4.97 22.48 11.79
C GLU A 212 -6.46 22.35 11.45
N GLN A 213 -6.84 22.69 10.21
CA GLN A 213 -8.22 22.63 9.72
C GLN A 213 -8.57 21.30 9.07
N ILE A 214 -7.57 20.44 8.77
CA ILE A 214 -7.79 19.16 8.11
C ILE A 214 -8.48 18.16 9.03
N LEU A 215 -7.97 17.97 10.24
CA LEU A 215 -8.56 17.07 11.25
C LEU A 215 -8.75 17.78 12.60
N PRO A 216 -9.56 18.86 12.65
CA PRO A 216 -9.89 19.45 13.94
C PRO A 216 -10.74 18.47 14.77
N PRO A 217 -10.70 18.54 16.09
CA PRO A 217 -11.64 17.80 16.94
C PRO A 217 -13.07 18.20 16.60
N ARG A 218 -13.76 17.37 15.81
CA ARG A 218 -15.16 17.60 15.39
C ARG A 218 -15.86 16.32 15.01
N ARG A 219 -17.19 16.42 14.89
CA ARG A 219 -18.04 15.37 14.34
C ARG A 219 -18.05 15.47 12.81
N PHE A 220 -17.81 14.34 12.15
CA PHE A 220 -17.98 14.15 10.70
C PHE A 220 -19.23 13.30 10.49
N ARG A 221 -20.10 13.74 9.59
CA ARG A 221 -21.35 13.03 9.29
C ARG A 221 -21.19 12.15 8.07
N ASN A 222 -21.88 11.02 8.06
CA ASN A 222 -21.93 10.11 6.94
C ASN A 222 -20.52 9.63 6.47
N ALA A 223 -19.57 9.50 7.38
CA ALA A 223 -18.29 8.89 7.05
C ALA A 223 -18.45 7.39 6.82
N VAL A 224 -17.81 6.85 5.79
CA VAL A 224 -17.71 5.40 5.62
C VAL A 224 -16.51 4.92 6.43
N VAL A 225 -16.75 3.95 7.30
CA VAL A 225 -15.73 3.22 8.05
C VAL A 225 -15.51 1.90 7.37
N LEU A 226 -14.25 1.58 7.07
CA LEU A 226 -13.79 0.32 6.53
C LEU A 226 -12.81 -0.29 7.52
N LEU A 227 -13.11 -1.50 7.98
CA LEU A 227 -12.20 -2.35 8.76
C LEU A 227 -11.84 -3.57 7.94
N ALA A 228 -10.57 -3.90 7.85
CA ALA A 228 -10.07 -5.07 7.13
C ALA A 228 -9.06 -5.80 8.00
N ASP A 229 -9.17 -7.14 8.10
CA ASP A 229 -8.35 -7.97 8.96
C ASP A 229 -7.85 -9.22 8.21
N LEU A 230 -6.58 -9.62 8.45
CA LEU A 230 -5.99 -10.80 7.82
C LEU A 230 -6.56 -12.08 8.40
N SER A 231 -7.18 -12.88 7.54
CA SER A 231 -7.71 -14.18 7.95
C SER A 231 -6.60 -15.13 8.40
N SER A 232 -6.83 -15.85 9.49
CA SER A 232 -5.88 -16.82 10.08
C SER A 232 -4.56 -16.23 10.57
N PHE A 233 -4.46 -14.91 10.81
CA PHE A 233 -3.24 -14.25 11.26
C PHE A 233 -2.56 -14.92 12.45
N SER A 234 -3.31 -15.26 13.52
CA SER A 234 -2.76 -15.94 14.70
C SER A 234 -2.14 -17.30 14.35
N SER A 235 -2.68 -18.01 13.35
CA SER A 235 -2.11 -19.27 12.86
C SER A 235 -0.83 -19.03 12.06
N PHE A 236 -0.81 -18.00 11.22
CA PHE A 236 0.40 -17.58 10.51
C PHE A 236 1.53 -17.25 11.47
N VAL A 237 1.26 -16.42 12.49
CA VAL A 237 2.26 -16.04 13.51
C VAL A 237 2.79 -17.26 14.26
N ARG A 238 1.91 -18.17 14.70
CA ARG A 238 2.30 -19.38 15.42
C ARG A 238 3.17 -20.31 14.57
N ASP A 239 2.89 -20.42 13.27
CA ASP A 239 3.59 -21.33 12.37
C ASP A 239 4.86 -20.69 11.77
N THR A 240 5.04 -19.38 11.92
CA THR A 240 6.21 -18.65 11.45
C THR A 240 7.33 -18.75 12.49
N ARG A 241 8.46 -19.33 12.09
CA ARG A 241 9.66 -19.46 12.93
C ARG A 241 10.67 -18.32 12.76
N ASP A 242 10.56 -17.58 11.66
CA ASP A 242 11.44 -16.48 11.29
C ASP A 242 10.68 -15.16 11.41
N ASP A 243 11.01 -14.34 12.41
CA ASP A 243 10.40 -13.04 12.65
C ASP A 243 10.52 -12.10 11.44
N GLU A 244 11.51 -12.29 10.57
CA GLU A 244 11.66 -11.51 9.35
C GLU A 244 10.56 -11.83 8.33
N VAL A 245 10.12 -13.07 8.23
CA VAL A 245 9.00 -13.46 7.35
C VAL A 245 7.72 -12.76 7.80
N MET A 246 7.42 -12.80 9.10
CA MET A 246 6.27 -12.11 9.68
C MET A 246 6.35 -10.60 9.45
N ARG A 247 7.50 -9.99 9.75
CA ARG A 247 7.71 -8.55 9.58
C ARG A 247 7.53 -8.12 8.12
N ASN A 248 8.11 -8.87 7.18
CA ASN A 248 7.99 -8.60 5.75
C ASN A 248 6.53 -8.71 5.26
N ALA A 249 5.81 -9.74 5.71
CA ALA A 249 4.41 -9.93 5.35
C ALA A 249 3.54 -8.78 5.86
N LEU A 250 3.67 -8.40 7.14
CA LEU A 250 2.95 -7.27 7.72
C LEU A 250 3.34 -5.93 7.10
N THR A 251 4.63 -5.68 6.87
CA THR A 251 5.08 -4.45 6.21
C THR A 251 4.50 -4.34 4.81
N THR A 252 4.47 -5.43 4.06
CA THR A 252 3.87 -5.49 2.73
C THR A 252 2.36 -5.22 2.79
N PHE A 253 1.67 -5.87 3.72
CA PHE A 253 0.23 -5.67 3.92
C PHE A 253 -0.09 -4.22 4.28
N TYR A 254 0.59 -3.63 5.26
CA TYR A 254 0.36 -2.25 5.69
C TYR A 254 0.67 -1.24 4.58
N SER A 255 1.81 -1.41 3.90
CA SER A 255 2.21 -0.51 2.82
C SER A 255 1.20 -0.50 1.68
N ASN A 256 0.81 -1.68 1.19
CA ASN A 256 -0.14 -1.79 0.10
C ASN A 256 -1.55 -1.33 0.52
N SER A 257 -1.99 -1.67 1.74
CA SER A 257 -3.29 -1.23 2.27
C SER A 257 -3.35 0.29 2.41
N ARG A 258 -2.28 0.91 2.97
CA ARG A 258 -2.19 2.36 3.07
C ARG A 258 -2.28 3.02 1.68
N HIS A 259 -1.58 2.48 0.70
CA HIS A 259 -1.62 3.01 -0.65
C HIS A 259 -3.00 2.84 -1.31
N ALA A 260 -3.64 1.69 -1.14
CA ALA A 260 -4.99 1.47 -1.65
C ALA A 260 -5.99 2.45 -1.04
N VAL A 261 -5.94 2.68 0.27
CA VAL A 261 -6.81 3.63 0.96
C VAL A 261 -6.58 5.06 0.47
N ILE A 262 -5.33 5.53 0.45
CA ILE A 262 -4.99 6.91 0.06
C ILE A 262 -5.35 7.16 -1.40
N ASN A 263 -5.03 6.23 -2.29
CA ASN A 263 -5.32 6.35 -3.72
C ASN A 263 -6.83 6.33 -4.00
N SER A 264 -7.62 5.70 -3.15
CA SER A 264 -9.08 5.75 -3.22
C SER A 264 -9.69 7.00 -2.56
N GLY A 265 -8.86 7.97 -2.17
CA GLY A 265 -9.29 9.22 -1.52
C GLY A 265 -9.71 9.04 -0.06
N GLY A 266 -9.35 7.93 0.56
CA GLY A 266 -9.59 7.63 1.96
C GLY A 266 -8.50 8.19 2.89
N MET A 267 -8.77 8.11 4.18
CA MET A 267 -7.85 8.38 5.27
C MET A 267 -7.47 7.07 5.94
N ILE A 268 -6.18 6.74 6.06
CA ILE A 268 -5.75 5.66 6.94
C ILE A 268 -5.75 6.14 8.39
N CYS A 269 -6.43 5.43 9.29
CA CYS A 269 -6.49 5.85 10.70
C CYS A 269 -5.43 5.17 11.54
N GLN A 270 -5.36 3.86 11.46
CA GLN A 270 -4.39 3.08 12.22
C GLN A 270 -4.28 1.65 11.68
N PHE A 271 -3.19 0.99 12.06
CA PHE A 271 -3.03 -0.45 12.02
C PHE A 271 -3.01 -0.98 13.45
N VAL A 272 -3.77 -2.05 13.72
CA VAL A 272 -3.79 -2.72 15.03
C VAL A 272 -3.58 -4.21 14.81
N GLY A 273 -2.35 -4.69 15.08
CA GLY A 273 -2.00 -6.06 14.70
C GLY A 273 -2.08 -6.24 13.20
N ASP A 274 -2.99 -7.03 12.72
CA ASP A 274 -3.29 -7.30 11.31
C ASP A 274 -4.53 -6.56 10.79
N GLU A 275 -5.16 -5.71 11.62
CA GLU A 275 -6.33 -4.92 11.26
C GLU A 275 -5.95 -3.55 10.68
N VAL A 276 -6.67 -3.15 9.65
CA VAL A 276 -6.59 -1.84 9.00
C VAL A 276 -7.90 -1.08 9.23
N LEU A 277 -7.83 0.10 9.84
CA LEU A 277 -8.96 1.03 9.96
C LEU A 277 -8.78 2.18 8.97
N ALA A 278 -9.74 2.34 8.07
CA ALA A 278 -9.78 3.42 7.09
C ALA A 278 -11.12 4.16 7.09
N LEU A 279 -11.08 5.44 6.71
CA LEU A 279 -12.26 6.31 6.61
C LEU A 279 -12.35 6.93 5.22
N PHE A 280 -13.60 7.12 4.76
CA PHE A 280 -13.90 7.88 3.55
C PHE A 280 -14.94 8.95 3.85
N GLY A 281 -14.88 10.09 3.13
CA GLY A 281 -15.71 11.25 3.44
C GLY A 281 -15.13 12.14 4.57
N VAL A 282 -13.83 12.01 4.85
CA VAL A 282 -13.08 12.79 5.86
C VAL A 282 -11.82 13.34 5.19
N PRO A 283 -11.47 14.60 5.39
CA PRO A 283 -12.15 15.66 6.16
C PRO A 283 -13.33 16.27 5.43
N ASP A 284 -13.52 15.97 4.17
CA ASP A 284 -14.57 16.43 3.26
C ASP A 284 -15.24 15.27 2.53
N VAL A 285 -16.50 15.43 2.25
CA VAL A 285 -17.26 14.46 1.44
C VAL A 285 -17.02 14.76 -0.04
N GLN A 286 -16.36 13.84 -0.71
CA GLN A 286 -16.12 13.90 -2.16
C GLN A 286 -17.20 13.13 -2.91
N ASP A 287 -17.53 13.56 -4.14
CA ASP A 287 -18.45 12.82 -5.00
C ASP A 287 -17.98 11.37 -5.19
N GLY A 288 -18.89 10.42 -5.03
CA GLY A 288 -18.59 8.98 -5.21
C GLY A 288 -17.71 8.35 -4.13
N TYR A 289 -17.46 9.00 -2.99
CA TYR A 289 -16.59 8.47 -1.94
C TYR A 289 -17.04 7.10 -1.42
N ALA A 290 -18.34 6.83 -1.37
CA ALA A 290 -18.87 5.54 -0.95
C ALA A 290 -18.49 4.42 -1.94
N MET A 291 -18.56 4.70 -3.24
CA MET A 291 -18.13 3.74 -4.27
C MET A 291 -16.61 3.51 -4.22
N ARG A 292 -15.82 4.57 -4.06
CA ARG A 292 -14.37 4.44 -3.89
C ARG A 292 -13.99 3.63 -2.65
N ALA A 293 -14.77 3.73 -1.57
CA ALA A 293 -14.58 2.89 -0.39
C ALA A 293 -14.80 1.40 -0.70
N LEU A 294 -15.82 1.07 -1.51
CA LEU A 294 -16.06 -0.31 -1.96
C LEU A 294 -14.93 -0.82 -2.86
N ASP A 295 -14.46 -0.01 -3.80
CA ASP A 295 -13.35 -0.38 -4.69
C ASP A 295 -12.03 -0.54 -3.92
N CYS A 296 -11.82 0.28 -2.88
CA CYS A 296 -10.73 0.07 -1.93
C CYS A 296 -10.87 -1.28 -1.20
N GLY A 297 -12.06 -1.63 -0.72
CA GLY A 297 -12.33 -2.92 -0.11
C GLY A 297 -11.98 -4.09 -1.05
N ARG A 298 -12.40 -4.03 -2.32
CA ARG A 298 -12.03 -5.01 -3.35
C ARG A 298 -10.52 -5.12 -3.55
N SER A 299 -9.83 -3.98 -3.55
CA SER A 299 -8.36 -3.94 -3.64
C SER A 299 -7.70 -4.59 -2.42
N LEU A 300 -8.23 -4.35 -1.21
CA LEU A 300 -7.73 -4.97 0.02
C LEU A 300 -7.91 -6.50 0.03
N LEU A 301 -9.01 -7.03 -0.52
CA LEU A 301 -9.17 -8.48 -0.71
C LEU A 301 -8.05 -9.07 -1.58
N GLN A 302 -7.69 -8.41 -2.68
CA GLN A 302 -6.60 -8.84 -3.56
C GLN A 302 -5.24 -8.75 -2.86
N ILE A 303 -4.98 -7.66 -2.12
CA ILE A 303 -3.76 -7.47 -1.34
C ILE A 303 -3.62 -8.56 -0.28
N GLY A 304 -4.68 -8.81 0.49
CA GLY A 304 -4.67 -9.85 1.52
C GLY A 304 -4.43 -11.25 0.97
N SER A 305 -5.08 -11.59 -0.16
CA SER A 305 -4.86 -12.87 -0.84
C SER A 305 -3.40 -13.01 -1.32
N SER A 306 -2.82 -11.95 -1.89
CA SER A 306 -1.43 -11.95 -2.35
C SER A 306 -0.44 -12.13 -1.18
N VAL A 307 -0.63 -11.38 -0.09
CA VAL A 307 0.21 -11.46 1.11
C VAL A 307 0.10 -12.84 1.76
N SER A 308 -1.11 -13.36 1.94
CA SER A 308 -1.33 -14.68 2.54
C SER A 308 -0.71 -15.80 1.72
N ASN A 309 -0.86 -15.76 0.39
CA ASN A 309 -0.26 -16.75 -0.51
C ASN A 309 1.27 -16.74 -0.46
N ARG A 310 1.87 -15.55 -0.39
CA ARG A 310 3.31 -15.43 -0.23
C ARG A 310 3.77 -15.97 1.12
N TRP A 311 3.12 -15.57 2.21
CA TRP A 311 3.45 -15.99 3.56
C TRP A 311 3.39 -17.51 3.72
N GLN A 312 2.31 -18.16 3.22
CA GLN A 312 2.18 -19.62 3.20
C GLN A 312 3.35 -20.31 2.52
N ARG A 313 3.82 -19.77 1.39
CA ARG A 313 4.99 -20.32 0.67
C ARG A 313 6.29 -20.16 1.45
N GLU A 314 6.48 -19.03 2.15
CA GLU A 314 7.69 -18.79 2.94
C GLU A 314 7.77 -19.69 4.18
N ILE A 315 6.63 -20.05 4.77
CA ILE A 315 6.58 -20.99 5.91
C ILE A 315 6.40 -22.46 5.49
N ASP A 316 6.26 -22.74 4.19
CA ASP A 316 5.98 -24.07 3.62
C ASP A 316 4.75 -24.75 4.28
N ARG A 317 3.69 -24.00 4.48
CA ARG A 317 2.43 -24.46 5.06
C ARG A 317 1.23 -23.83 4.41
N VAL A 318 0.16 -24.62 4.26
CA VAL A 318 -1.14 -24.14 3.78
C VAL A 318 -2.03 -23.87 4.99
N GLN A 319 -2.52 -22.64 5.09
CA GLN A 319 -3.52 -22.26 6.09
C GLN A 319 -4.93 -22.53 5.55
N PRO A 320 -5.89 -22.89 6.42
CA PRO A 320 -7.26 -23.19 6.02
C PRO A 320 -7.97 -22.03 5.29
N SER A 321 -7.63 -20.80 5.69
CA SER A 321 -8.16 -19.58 5.09
C SER A 321 -7.02 -18.56 4.95
N GLY A 322 -6.79 -18.09 3.74
CA GLY A 322 -5.80 -17.05 3.44
C GLY A 322 -6.45 -15.91 2.68
N GLY A 323 -6.26 -14.69 3.12
CA GLY A 323 -6.86 -13.49 2.54
C GLY A 323 -7.22 -12.47 3.61
N VAL A 324 -8.23 -11.66 3.33
CA VAL A 324 -8.74 -10.60 4.21
C VAL A 324 -10.24 -10.72 4.30
N HIS A 325 -10.81 -10.39 5.44
CA HIS A 325 -12.24 -10.15 5.59
C HIS A 325 -12.49 -8.69 5.97
N ILE A 326 -13.64 -8.13 5.55
CA ILE A 326 -13.88 -6.70 5.61
C ILE A 326 -15.28 -6.41 6.15
N GLY A 327 -15.35 -5.46 7.08
CA GLY A 327 -16.60 -4.87 7.58
C GLY A 327 -16.70 -3.40 7.20
N MET A 328 -17.84 -2.97 6.63
CA MET A 328 -18.05 -1.58 6.23
C MET A 328 -19.37 -1.01 6.75
N ALA A 329 -19.32 0.19 7.31
CA ALA A 329 -20.50 0.91 7.78
C ALA A 329 -20.40 2.40 7.42
N ILE A 330 -21.55 3.07 7.32
CA ILE A 330 -21.63 4.51 7.15
C ILE A 330 -22.33 5.12 8.37
N GLY A 331 -21.83 6.25 8.85
CA GLY A 331 -22.43 6.96 9.97
C GLY A 331 -21.56 8.09 10.48
N ASP A 332 -21.97 8.63 11.61
CA ASP A 332 -21.26 9.74 12.24
C ASP A 332 -20.07 9.24 13.05
N ILE A 333 -18.96 9.95 12.91
CA ILE A 333 -17.74 9.73 13.66
C ILE A 333 -17.26 11.05 14.27
N GLN A 334 -16.44 10.96 15.29
CA GLN A 334 -15.79 12.09 15.92
C GLN A 334 -14.29 11.91 15.93
N SER A 335 -13.55 12.90 15.43
CA SER A 335 -12.11 12.99 15.63
C SER A 335 -11.81 13.54 17.01
N VAL A 336 -10.86 12.92 17.69
CA VAL A 336 -10.38 13.33 19.02
C VAL A 336 -8.88 13.43 18.97
N MET A 337 -8.33 14.55 19.39
CA MET A 337 -6.90 14.74 19.46
C MET A 337 -6.40 14.46 20.87
N TYR A 338 -5.54 13.49 21.02
CA TYR A 338 -4.86 13.18 22.28
C TYR A 338 -3.43 13.71 22.21
N ARG A 339 -2.95 14.22 23.33
CA ARG A 339 -1.55 14.59 23.51
C ARG A 339 -0.97 13.86 24.73
N PRO A 340 -0.82 12.54 24.70
CA PRO A 340 -0.09 11.86 25.74
C PRO A 340 1.38 12.26 25.62
N PHE A 341 1.87 13.03 26.59
CA PHE A 341 3.22 13.62 26.62
C PHE A 341 3.45 14.63 25.48
N CYS A 342 4.39 14.38 24.59
CA CYS A 342 4.84 15.32 23.55
C CYS A 342 4.30 15.02 22.15
N ARG A 343 3.57 13.91 21.93
CA ARG A 343 3.09 13.51 20.60
C ARG A 343 1.59 13.74 20.45
N SER A 344 1.20 14.38 19.37
CA SER A 344 -0.21 14.47 18.98
C SER A 344 -0.63 13.13 18.37
N HIS A 345 -1.75 12.58 18.86
CA HIS A 345 -2.34 11.36 18.34
C HIS A 345 -3.80 11.64 17.98
N ILE A 346 -4.20 11.23 16.79
CA ILE A 346 -5.57 11.42 16.31
C ILE A 346 -6.32 10.10 16.52
N GLY A 347 -7.32 10.15 17.39
CA GLY A 347 -8.25 9.04 17.60
C GLY A 347 -9.57 9.28 16.87
N ILE A 348 -10.23 8.20 16.50
CA ILE A 348 -11.55 8.21 15.87
C ILE A 348 -12.50 7.38 16.72
N VAL A 349 -13.62 7.97 17.07
CA VAL A 349 -14.68 7.30 17.85
C VAL A 349 -16.03 7.51 17.19
N GLY A 350 -16.94 6.55 17.31
CA GLY A 350 -18.28 6.65 16.75
C GLY A 350 -18.97 5.30 16.61
N ASP A 351 -20.31 5.33 16.56
CA ASP A 351 -21.11 4.10 16.41
C ASP A 351 -20.83 3.39 15.10
N ALA A 352 -20.47 4.13 14.03
CA ALA A 352 -20.11 3.55 12.75
C ALA A 352 -18.84 2.68 12.84
N VAL A 353 -17.87 3.02 13.71
CA VAL A 353 -16.67 2.19 13.95
C VAL A 353 -17.05 0.87 14.62
N ASN A 354 -17.88 0.95 15.66
CA ASN A 354 -18.37 -0.22 16.37
C ASN A 354 -19.22 -1.13 15.46
N LEU A 355 -20.03 -0.52 14.57
CA LEU A 355 -20.84 -1.24 13.62
C LEU A 355 -19.96 -1.96 12.57
N ALA A 356 -18.96 -1.29 12.01
CA ALA A 356 -18.01 -1.89 11.06
C ALA A 356 -17.26 -3.07 11.70
N ALA A 357 -16.83 -2.95 12.97
CA ALA A 357 -16.19 -4.04 13.69
C ALA A 357 -17.09 -5.27 13.89
N ARG A 358 -18.39 -5.05 14.12
CA ARG A 358 -19.36 -6.17 14.22
C ARG A 358 -19.60 -6.84 12.88
N LEU A 359 -19.65 -6.07 11.79
CA LEU A 359 -19.78 -6.62 10.45
C LEU A 359 -18.51 -7.37 10.03
N LEU A 360 -17.34 -6.85 10.39
CA LEU A 360 -16.07 -7.54 10.20
C LEU A 360 -16.07 -8.94 10.86
N ALA A 361 -16.58 -9.04 12.09
CA ALA A 361 -16.67 -10.31 12.81
C ALA A 361 -17.65 -11.34 12.19
N GLN A 362 -18.49 -10.90 11.25
CA GLN A 362 -19.42 -11.79 10.50
C GLN A 362 -18.93 -12.13 9.10
N ALA A 363 -17.90 -11.42 8.63
CA ALA A 363 -17.34 -11.66 7.31
C ALA A 363 -16.47 -12.92 7.31
N GLU A 364 -16.65 -13.77 6.32
CA GLU A 364 -15.74 -14.88 6.05
C GLU A 364 -14.53 -14.38 5.25
N THR A 365 -13.53 -15.24 5.11
CA THR A 365 -12.32 -14.92 4.31
C THR A 365 -12.69 -14.54 2.88
N ASN A 366 -12.16 -13.41 2.43
CA ASN A 366 -12.41 -12.82 1.12
C ASN A 366 -13.86 -12.34 0.90
N GLU A 367 -14.53 -11.98 1.98
CA GLU A 367 -15.83 -11.33 1.95
C GLU A 367 -15.76 -9.86 2.41
N ILE A 368 -16.69 -9.06 1.89
CA ILE A 368 -17.02 -7.73 2.37
C ILE A 368 -18.43 -7.75 2.91
N VAL A 369 -18.61 -7.50 4.21
CA VAL A 369 -19.92 -7.37 4.83
C VAL A 369 -20.22 -5.90 5.10
N VAL A 370 -21.38 -5.44 4.65
CA VAL A 370 -21.74 -4.00 4.71
C VAL A 370 -23.07 -3.79 5.43
N ALA A 371 -23.19 -2.70 6.16
CA ALA A 371 -24.44 -2.27 6.76
C ALA A 371 -25.43 -1.82 5.68
N ASN A 372 -26.74 -2.05 5.91
CA ASN A 372 -27.80 -1.63 4.99
C ASN A 372 -27.75 -0.12 4.64
N ALA A 373 -27.46 0.74 5.60
CA ALA A 373 -27.33 2.18 5.36
C ALA A 373 -26.22 2.50 4.33
N TYR A 374 -25.11 1.79 4.37
CA TYR A 374 -24.05 1.95 3.37
C TYR A 374 -24.44 1.31 2.03
N PHE A 375 -25.02 0.13 2.02
CA PHE A 375 -25.51 -0.54 0.80
C PHE A 375 -26.45 0.38 0.01
N GLN A 376 -27.36 1.09 0.68
CA GLN A 376 -28.30 2.02 0.03
C GLN A 376 -27.61 3.27 -0.57
N THR A 377 -26.35 3.55 -0.24
CA THR A 377 -25.59 4.67 -0.85
C THR A 377 -24.87 4.25 -2.15
N LEU A 378 -24.79 2.97 -2.41
CA LEU A 378 -24.14 2.44 -3.62
C LEU A 378 -25.07 2.58 -4.84
N PRO A 379 -24.50 2.73 -6.06
CA PRO A 379 -25.31 2.70 -7.29
C PRO A 379 -26.03 1.37 -7.46
N ASP A 380 -27.25 1.38 -8.05
CA ASP A 380 -28.09 0.20 -8.25
C ASP A 380 -27.37 -0.95 -8.98
N ARG A 381 -26.48 -0.62 -9.90
CA ARG A 381 -25.66 -1.61 -10.63
C ARG A 381 -24.80 -2.48 -9.71
N GLU A 382 -24.42 -1.98 -8.54
CA GLU A 382 -23.60 -2.71 -7.56
C GLU A 382 -24.45 -3.66 -6.71
N HIS A 383 -25.74 -3.38 -6.55
CA HIS A 383 -26.63 -4.13 -5.67
C HIS A 383 -26.73 -5.61 -6.04
N SER A 384 -26.68 -5.93 -7.34
CA SER A 384 -26.77 -7.31 -7.82
C SER A 384 -25.57 -8.19 -7.42
N GLY A 385 -24.45 -7.60 -7.00
CA GLY A 385 -23.27 -8.33 -6.52
C GLY A 385 -23.38 -8.75 -5.04
N PHE A 386 -24.35 -8.18 -4.32
CA PHE A 386 -24.52 -8.42 -2.88
C PHE A 386 -25.62 -9.44 -2.61
N GLU A 387 -25.43 -10.23 -1.57
CA GLU A 387 -26.40 -11.15 -0.99
C GLU A 387 -26.87 -10.63 0.36
N GLU A 388 -28.19 -10.65 0.58
CA GLU A 388 -28.75 -10.24 1.87
C GLU A 388 -28.42 -11.29 2.95
N MET A 389 -27.94 -10.84 4.08
CA MET A 389 -27.66 -11.68 5.25
C MET A 389 -28.87 -11.76 6.18
N GLU A 390 -28.96 -12.81 6.99
CA GLU A 390 -29.87 -12.81 8.13
C GLU A 390 -29.56 -11.62 9.06
N PRO A 391 -30.59 -10.96 9.61
CA PRO A 391 -30.37 -9.82 10.49
C PRO A 391 -29.50 -10.18 11.69
N LEU A 392 -28.47 -9.38 11.93
CA LEU A 392 -27.53 -9.58 13.01
C LEU A 392 -28.04 -8.95 14.29
N GLU A 393 -28.11 -9.69 15.37
CA GLU A 393 -28.46 -9.11 16.68
C GLU A 393 -27.24 -8.41 17.29
N ALA A 394 -27.36 -7.11 17.51
CA ALA A 394 -26.29 -6.30 18.09
C ALA A 394 -26.69 -5.71 19.42
N LYS A 395 -25.95 -6.05 20.49
CA LYS A 395 -26.18 -5.52 21.83
C LYS A 395 -26.22 -3.98 21.80
N ASN A 396 -27.26 -3.38 22.35
CA ASN A 396 -27.53 -1.94 22.42
C ASN A 396 -27.88 -1.24 21.07
N VAL A 397 -28.01 -1.98 19.96
CA VAL A 397 -28.36 -1.42 18.64
C VAL A 397 -29.65 -2.08 18.09
N GLY A 398 -29.91 -3.33 18.45
CA GLY A 398 -31.01 -4.11 17.93
C GLY A 398 -30.62 -4.94 16.69
N LEU A 399 -31.58 -5.23 15.83
CA LEU A 399 -31.37 -5.99 14.61
C LEU A 399 -30.72 -5.13 13.52
N ILE A 400 -29.59 -5.56 13.02
CA ILE A 400 -28.85 -4.92 11.93
C ILE A 400 -29.08 -5.70 10.65
N LYS A 401 -29.64 -5.04 9.64
CA LYS A 401 -29.71 -5.57 8.28
C LYS A 401 -28.36 -5.36 7.60
N ALA A 402 -27.80 -6.44 7.03
CA ALA A 402 -26.47 -6.45 6.41
C ALA A 402 -26.49 -7.20 5.07
N TRP A 403 -25.46 -6.95 4.27
CA TRP A 403 -25.28 -7.49 2.94
C TRP A 403 -23.84 -7.96 2.79
N LYS A 404 -23.61 -9.06 2.09
CA LYS A 404 -22.28 -9.61 1.83
C LYS A 404 -21.94 -9.63 0.34
N LEU A 405 -20.67 -9.38 0.04
CA LEU A 405 -20.08 -9.42 -1.29
C LEU A 405 -18.87 -10.37 -1.26
N HIS A 406 -18.89 -11.41 -2.09
CA HIS A 406 -17.76 -12.34 -2.23
C HIS A 406 -16.74 -11.90 -3.27
N GLN A 407 -15.45 -12.20 -3.04
CA GLN A 407 -14.41 -12.07 -4.06
C GLN A 407 -14.67 -13.08 -5.18
N GLY A 408 -15.12 -12.63 -6.34
CA GLY A 408 -15.44 -13.52 -7.48
C GLY A 408 -16.75 -13.21 -8.17
N SER A 409 -17.60 -12.39 -7.59
CA SER A 409 -18.71 -11.75 -8.30
C SER A 409 -18.18 -10.63 -9.22
N SER A 410 -17.21 -10.98 -10.11
CA SER A 410 -16.75 -10.08 -11.16
C SER A 410 -17.85 -9.99 -12.23
N TYR A 411 -18.32 -8.78 -12.46
CA TYR A 411 -19.11 -8.49 -13.66
C TYR A 411 -18.35 -8.99 -14.88
N SER A 412 -18.92 -10.00 -15.54
CA SER A 412 -18.69 -10.22 -16.95
C SER A 412 -19.01 -8.89 -17.65
N THR A 413 -18.00 -8.14 -18.05
CA THR A 413 -18.14 -7.11 -19.07
C THR A 413 -18.54 -7.80 -20.37
N ARG A 414 -19.84 -8.13 -20.50
CA ARG A 414 -20.44 -8.39 -21.80
C ARG A 414 -20.77 -7.04 -22.41
N GLY A 415 -20.14 -6.83 -23.54
CA GLY A 415 -20.08 -5.68 -24.35
C GLY A 415 -21.40 -4.92 -24.61
N ALA A 416 -21.22 -3.65 -24.81
CA ALA A 416 -21.82 -2.88 -25.91
C ALA A 416 -20.81 -1.84 -26.35
#